data_c182576665d192ca9cf5a7818163f3d6
#
_entry.id   c182576665d192ca9cf5a7818163f3d6
#
_cell.length_a   1.000
_cell.length_b   1.000
_cell.length_c   1.000
_cell.angle_alpha   90.00
_cell.angle_beta   90.00
_cell.angle_gamma   90.00
#
_symmetry.space_group_name_H-M   'P 1'
#
loop_
_entity.id
_entity.type
_entity.pdbx_description
1 polymer ?
#
loop_
_entity_poly.entity_id
_entity_poly.type
_entity_poly.pdbx_seq_one_letter_code
_entity_poly.pdbx_strand_id
1 'polypeptide(L)'
;MTTKTGYDRMRDEKMRNPEWAAGYDRARARLLQTEAILQALDEARVARHLTKAELARRIDTPPSVVRRLFSADSSNPTLGRVAEIAGVLGYELTLRPIESASGR
;
A
#
# COMPACT_ATOMS: atom_id res chain seq x y z
N MET A 1 -0.60 -29.17 -14.89
CA MET A 1 0.23 -28.10 -15.51
C MET A 1 -0.65 -26.92 -15.88
N THR A 2 -0.19 -25.75 -15.57
CA THR A 2 -0.95 -24.55 -15.85
C THR A 2 -0.69 -24.04 -17.25
N THR A 3 -1.74 -23.72 -17.98
CA THR A 3 -1.62 -23.17 -19.31
C THR A 3 -1.52 -21.64 -19.21
N LYS A 4 -0.55 -21.08 -19.91
CA LYS A 4 -0.40 -19.64 -19.93
C LYS A 4 -1.55 -18.98 -20.68
N THR A 5 -2.09 -17.92 -20.12
CA THR A 5 -3.10 -17.12 -20.78
C THR A 5 -2.45 -16.17 -21.78
N GLY A 6 -3.26 -15.51 -22.60
CA GLY A 6 -2.76 -14.46 -23.48
C GLY A 6 -2.09 -13.33 -22.71
N TYR A 7 -2.63 -13.01 -21.54
CA TYR A 7 -2.04 -11.99 -20.66
C TYR A 7 -0.64 -12.42 -20.21
N ASP A 8 -0.49 -13.68 -19.81
CA ASP A 8 0.80 -14.18 -19.33
C ASP A 8 1.85 -14.10 -20.42
N ARG A 9 1.48 -14.47 -21.64
CA ARG A 9 2.42 -14.41 -22.75
C ARG A 9 2.82 -12.98 -23.08
N MET A 10 1.85 -12.05 -23.05
CA MET A 10 2.13 -10.65 -23.30
C MET A 10 3.08 -10.09 -22.25
N ARG A 11 2.84 -10.43 -20.98
CA ARG A 11 3.71 -9.97 -19.90
C ARG A 11 5.12 -10.53 -20.07
N ASP A 12 5.24 -11.81 -20.41
CA ASP A 12 6.54 -12.42 -20.60
C ASP A 12 7.33 -11.75 -21.71
N GLU A 13 6.66 -11.41 -22.81
CA GLU A 13 7.30 -10.70 -23.89
C GLU A 13 7.80 -9.33 -23.46
N LYS A 14 6.97 -8.60 -22.73
CA LYS A 14 7.34 -7.26 -22.29
C LYS A 14 8.46 -7.28 -21.27
N MET A 15 8.51 -8.32 -20.44
CA MET A 15 9.56 -8.43 -19.44
C MET A 15 10.95 -8.63 -20.05
N ARG A 16 11.02 -8.98 -21.32
CA ARG A 16 12.30 -9.04 -22.01
C ARG A 16 12.84 -7.67 -22.34
N ASN A 17 11.97 -6.66 -22.36
CA ASN A 17 12.39 -5.29 -22.61
C ASN A 17 12.85 -4.69 -21.29
N PRO A 18 14.14 -4.30 -21.16
CA PRO A 18 14.66 -3.81 -19.88
C PRO A 18 13.93 -2.59 -19.36
N GLU A 19 13.50 -1.69 -20.24
CA GLU A 19 12.77 -0.50 -19.79
C GLU A 19 11.42 -0.85 -19.21
N TRP A 20 10.72 -1.76 -19.88
CA TRP A 20 9.42 -2.18 -19.39
C TRP A 20 9.55 -2.95 -18.09
N ALA A 21 10.54 -3.83 -18.01
CA ALA A 21 10.77 -4.62 -16.79
C ALA A 21 11.10 -3.73 -15.60
N ALA A 22 11.93 -2.71 -15.81
CA ALA A 22 12.26 -1.77 -14.74
C ALA A 22 11.03 -1.00 -14.28
N GLY A 23 10.18 -0.59 -15.23
CA GLY A 23 8.93 0.08 -14.88
C GLY A 23 7.98 -0.82 -14.12
N TYR A 24 7.88 -2.08 -14.53
CA TYR A 24 7.05 -3.05 -13.83
C TYR A 24 7.54 -3.25 -12.40
N ASP A 25 8.86 -3.40 -12.22
CA ASP A 25 9.43 -3.62 -10.90
C ASP A 25 9.17 -2.43 -9.98
N ARG A 26 9.29 -1.22 -10.51
CA ARG A 26 9.01 -0.03 -9.70
C ARG A 26 7.54 0.05 -9.29
N ALA A 27 6.65 -0.26 -10.22
CA ALA A 27 5.22 -0.22 -9.93
C ALA A 27 4.85 -1.28 -8.90
N ARG A 28 5.44 -2.48 -9.02
CA ARG A 28 5.19 -3.54 -8.07
C ARG A 28 5.71 -3.19 -6.69
N ALA A 29 6.92 -2.62 -6.61
CA ALA A 29 7.50 -2.22 -5.35
C ALA A 29 6.63 -1.17 -4.67
N ARG A 30 6.14 -0.19 -5.44
CA ARG A 30 5.26 0.83 -4.89
C ARG A 30 3.98 0.23 -4.34
N LEU A 31 3.38 -0.69 -5.07
CA LEU A 31 2.15 -1.33 -4.64
C LEU A 31 2.36 -2.11 -3.34
N LEU A 32 3.42 -2.90 -3.29
CA LEU A 32 3.67 -3.73 -2.10
C LEU A 32 3.94 -2.87 -0.87
N GLN A 33 4.70 -1.79 -1.01
CA GLN A 33 4.96 -0.92 0.12
C GLN A 33 3.69 -0.18 0.56
N THR A 34 2.88 0.26 -0.39
CA THR A 34 1.63 0.93 -0.07
C THR A 34 0.70 0.00 0.69
N GLU A 35 0.57 -1.23 0.22
CA GLU A 35 -0.29 -2.21 0.88
C GLU A 35 0.20 -2.51 2.29
N ALA A 36 1.51 -2.63 2.47
CA ALA A 36 2.07 -2.91 3.79
C ALA A 36 1.79 -1.76 4.76
N ILE A 37 1.91 -0.53 4.30
CA ILE A 37 1.61 0.63 5.13
C ILE A 37 0.13 0.66 5.51
N LEU A 38 -0.75 0.45 4.55
CA LEU A 38 -2.18 0.47 4.83
C LEU A 38 -2.58 -0.65 5.77
N GLN A 39 -2.00 -1.82 5.62
CA GLN A 39 -2.26 -2.93 6.53
C GLN A 39 -1.78 -2.59 7.94
N ALA A 40 -0.60 -2.00 8.06
CA ALA A 40 -0.08 -1.61 9.37
C ALA A 40 -0.97 -0.57 10.04
N LEU A 41 -1.48 0.40 9.26
CA LEU A 41 -2.40 1.39 9.80
C LEU A 41 -3.71 0.77 10.27
N ASP A 42 -4.23 -0.20 9.51
CA ASP A 42 -5.47 -0.86 9.89
C ASP A 42 -5.28 -1.69 11.16
N GLU A 43 -4.15 -2.36 11.28
CA GLU A 43 -3.82 -3.10 12.49
C GLU A 43 -3.70 -2.16 13.70
N ALA A 44 -3.08 -1.00 13.49
CA ALA A 44 -2.97 -0.01 14.55
C ALA A 44 -4.33 0.51 14.97
N ARG A 45 -5.24 0.72 14.00
CA ARG A 45 -6.60 1.14 14.29
C ARG A 45 -7.30 0.11 15.18
N VAL A 46 -7.20 -1.17 14.79
CA VAL A 46 -7.83 -2.25 15.56
C VAL A 46 -7.25 -2.31 16.98
N ALA A 47 -5.93 -2.15 17.10
CA ALA A 47 -5.28 -2.18 18.39
C ALA A 47 -5.75 -1.05 19.29
N ARG A 48 -6.19 0.06 18.72
CA ARG A 48 -6.74 1.18 19.47
C ARG A 48 -8.24 1.08 19.67
N HIS A 49 -8.86 -0.01 19.22
CA HIS A 49 -10.30 -0.25 19.37
C HIS A 49 -11.15 0.82 18.69
N LEU A 50 -10.66 1.34 17.56
CA LEU A 50 -11.39 2.35 16.82
C LEU A 50 -12.06 1.71 15.59
N THR A 51 -13.34 2.04 15.39
CA THR A 51 -14.00 1.66 14.15
C THR A 51 -13.50 2.58 13.03
N LYS A 52 -13.75 2.14 11.79
CA LYS A 52 -13.39 2.99 10.65
C LYS A 52 -14.15 4.31 10.71
N ALA A 53 -15.42 4.28 11.16
CA ALA A 53 -16.20 5.50 11.28
C ALA A 53 -15.62 6.44 12.34
N GLU A 54 -15.14 5.88 13.46
CA GLU A 54 -14.53 6.69 14.49
C GLU A 54 -13.22 7.32 14.00
N LEU A 55 -12.43 6.55 13.27
CA LEU A 55 -11.21 7.10 12.69
C LEU A 55 -11.55 8.24 11.73
N ALA A 56 -12.58 8.03 10.90
CA ALA A 56 -12.99 9.06 9.94
C ALA A 56 -13.37 10.36 10.66
N ARG A 57 -14.06 10.26 11.77
CA ARG A 57 -14.42 11.46 12.54
C ARG A 57 -13.18 12.18 13.05
N ARG A 58 -12.19 11.43 13.48
CA ARG A 58 -10.97 12.03 14.03
C ARG A 58 -10.13 12.76 13.01
N ILE A 59 -10.24 12.38 11.75
CA ILE A 59 -9.52 13.05 10.68
C ILE A 59 -10.45 13.93 9.82
N ASP A 60 -11.66 14.17 10.33
CA ASP A 60 -12.65 15.06 9.69
C ASP A 60 -12.89 14.66 8.25
N THR A 61 -13.23 13.41 8.03
CA THR A 61 -13.37 12.82 6.70
C THR A 61 -14.59 11.90 6.71
N PRO A 62 -15.31 11.80 5.60
CA PRO A 62 -16.45 10.88 5.53
C PRO A 62 -16.01 9.43 5.74
N PRO A 63 -16.81 8.62 6.44
CA PRO A 63 -16.47 7.22 6.65
C PRO A 63 -16.22 6.42 5.38
N SER A 64 -16.89 6.79 4.28
CA SER A 64 -16.69 6.09 3.02
C SER A 64 -15.26 6.21 2.51
N VAL A 65 -14.60 7.34 2.81
CA VAL A 65 -13.21 7.54 2.40
C VAL A 65 -12.29 6.57 3.15
N VAL A 66 -12.53 6.41 4.46
CA VAL A 66 -11.71 5.51 5.27
C VAL A 66 -11.97 4.06 4.86
N ARG A 67 -13.23 3.71 4.61
CA ARG A 67 -13.56 2.36 4.16
C ARG A 67 -12.87 2.03 2.83
N ARG A 68 -12.87 2.99 1.90
CA ARG A 68 -12.21 2.78 0.62
C ARG A 68 -10.70 2.66 0.79
N LEU A 69 -10.14 3.43 1.70
CA LEU A 69 -8.70 3.41 1.96
C LEU A 69 -8.24 2.01 2.37
N PHE A 70 -9.00 1.34 3.22
CA PHE A 70 -8.62 0.04 3.75
C PHE A 70 -9.25 -1.12 2.97
N SER A 71 -9.91 -0.84 1.85
CA SER A 71 -10.52 -1.92 1.06
C SER A 71 -9.45 -2.63 0.23
N ALA A 72 -9.84 -3.78 -0.29
CA ALA A 72 -8.95 -4.55 -1.16
C ALA A 72 -8.74 -3.87 -2.51
N ASP A 73 -9.61 -2.95 -2.87
CA ASP A 73 -9.44 -2.21 -4.11
C ASP A 73 -8.24 -1.30 -3.98
N SER A 74 -7.54 -1.16 -5.09
CA SER A 74 -6.31 -0.40 -5.09
C SER A 74 -6.56 1.02 -4.58
N SER A 75 -5.78 1.40 -3.60
CA SER A 75 -5.86 2.70 -2.98
C SER A 75 -4.52 3.40 -3.17
N ASN A 76 -4.58 4.68 -3.44
CA ASN A 76 -3.36 5.46 -3.63
C ASN A 76 -3.45 6.73 -2.77
N PRO A 77 -3.35 6.57 -1.46
CA PRO A 77 -3.50 7.71 -0.56
C PRO A 77 -2.31 8.65 -0.68
N THR A 78 -2.54 9.90 -0.35
CA THR A 78 -1.43 10.85 -0.28
C THR A 78 -0.61 10.56 0.98
N LEU A 79 0.65 10.95 0.93
CA LEU A 79 1.50 10.82 2.11
C LEU A 79 0.92 11.62 3.28
N GLY A 80 0.36 12.79 2.99
CA GLY A 80 -0.24 13.60 4.04
C GLY A 80 -1.38 12.88 4.74
N ARG A 81 -2.24 12.21 3.98
CA ARG A 81 -3.34 11.45 4.57
C ARG A 81 -2.82 10.31 5.43
N VAL A 82 -1.81 9.60 4.94
CA VAL A 82 -1.22 8.49 5.70
C VAL A 82 -0.60 9.01 6.99
N ALA A 83 0.13 10.13 6.92
CA ALA A 83 0.75 10.71 8.10
C ALA A 83 -0.29 11.16 9.11
N GLU A 84 -1.40 11.74 8.64
CA GLU A 84 -2.47 12.20 9.52
C GLU A 84 -3.08 11.03 10.28
N ILE A 85 -3.36 9.95 9.58
CA ILE A 85 -3.94 8.76 10.20
C ILE A 85 -2.97 8.17 11.21
N ALA A 86 -1.70 8.05 10.84
CA ALA A 86 -0.69 7.52 11.75
C ALA A 86 -0.63 8.34 13.02
N GLY A 87 -0.64 9.67 12.89
CA GLY A 87 -0.59 10.55 14.05
C GLY A 87 -1.78 10.39 14.98
N VAL A 88 -2.99 10.29 14.40
CA VAL A 88 -4.19 10.08 15.19
C VAL A 88 -4.13 8.76 15.96
N LEU A 89 -3.50 7.75 15.35
CA LEU A 89 -3.37 6.45 15.99
C LEU A 89 -2.19 6.37 16.97
N GLY A 90 -1.41 7.45 17.08
CA GLY A 90 -0.29 7.48 18.02
C GLY A 90 0.99 6.93 17.45
N TYR A 91 1.13 6.93 16.14
CA TYR A 91 2.30 6.43 15.45
C TYR A 91 2.94 7.53 14.63
N GLU A 92 4.22 7.35 14.36
CA GLU A 92 4.92 8.24 13.42
C GLU A 92 5.37 7.45 12.22
N LEU A 93 5.47 8.12 11.09
CA LEU A 93 6.03 7.51 9.90
C LEU A 93 7.53 7.68 9.90
N THR A 94 8.24 6.64 9.51
CA THR A 94 9.68 6.70 9.46
C THR A 94 10.18 5.83 8.32
N LEU A 95 11.44 5.97 7.99
CA LEU A 95 12.07 5.15 6.96
C LEU A 95 13.09 4.24 7.60
N ARG A 96 13.14 3.03 7.09
CA ARG A 96 14.06 2.02 7.59
C ARG A 96 14.68 1.32 6.39
N PRO A 97 16.00 1.13 6.38
CA PRO A 97 16.63 0.42 5.27
C PRO A 97 16.08 -1.00 5.16
N ILE A 98 15.97 -1.49 3.95
CA ILE A 98 15.61 -2.88 3.72
C ILE A 98 16.86 -3.70 3.93
N GLU A 99 16.80 -4.67 4.84
CA GLU A 99 17.97 -5.46 5.19
C GLU A 99 18.55 -6.20 4.00
N SER A 100 17.69 -6.72 3.15
CA SER A 100 18.16 -7.44 1.97
C SER A 100 18.95 -6.53 1.04
N ALA A 101 18.67 -5.23 1.05
CA ALA A 101 19.37 -4.25 0.22
C ALA A 101 20.65 -3.79 0.88
N SER A 102 20.79 -3.96 2.19
CA SER A 102 21.93 -3.47 2.93
C SER A 102 23.20 -4.28 2.65
N GLY A 103 23.07 -5.38 1.93
CA GLY A 103 24.22 -6.16 1.54
C GLY A 103 25.08 -5.52 0.49
N ARG A 104 24.71 -4.36 -0.02
CA ARG A 104 25.51 -3.63 -0.98
C ARG A 104 26.63 -2.89 -0.31
#